data_5a2ee36930ee8e3eec09fcad90ee4faf
#
_entry.id   5a2ee36930ee8e3eec09fcad90ee4faf
#
_cell.length_a   1.000
_cell.length_b   1.000
_cell.length_c   1.000
_cell.angle_alpha   90.00
_cell.angle_beta   90.00
_cell.angle_gamma   90.00
#
_symmetry.space_group_name_H-M   'P 1'
#
loop_
_entity.id
_entity.type
_entity.pdbx_description
1 polymer ?
#
loop_
_entity_poly.entity_id
_entity_poly.type
_entity_poly.pdbx_seq_one_letter_code
_entity_poly.pdbx_strand_id
1 'polypeptide(L)'
;MSSTLEVSLGSEVDEFMDEKKDERALANREAVKRSRIKKEKEWEDIVNEKSMLLEDIKNKKIDIENYENDHSTTEKDNNSLNADNLIWNQYLNCMNLYKEKLGISDQTLETPAPMFNHCGSPSFDTD
;
A
#
# COMPACT_ATOMS: atom_id res chain seq x y z
N MET A 1 52.85 -57.15 -41.13
CA MET A 1 53.09 -55.70 -41.15
C MET A 1 51.76 -54.85 -41.16
N SER A 2 50.66 -55.35 -41.67
CA SER A 2 49.39 -54.68 -41.65
C SER A 2 48.74 -54.57 -40.24
N SER A 3 49.02 -55.47 -39.33
CA SER A 3 48.46 -55.48 -37.97
C SER A 3 48.99 -54.38 -37.05
N THR A 4 50.20 -53.88 -37.26
CA THR A 4 50.79 -52.78 -36.46
C THR A 4 50.22 -51.43 -36.83
N LEU A 5 49.84 -51.24 -38.08
CA LEU A 5 49.18 -49.99 -38.53
C LEU A 5 47.74 -49.89 -38.06
N GLU A 6 47.03 -51.01 -38.01
CA GLU A 6 45.65 -51.06 -37.45
C GLU A 6 45.59 -50.76 -35.96
N VAL A 7 46.52 -51.24 -35.16
CA VAL A 7 46.62 -50.97 -33.73
C VAL A 7 46.98 -49.52 -33.47
N SER A 8 47.82 -48.89 -34.28
CA SER A 8 48.18 -47.47 -34.19
C SER A 8 46.98 -46.56 -34.51
N LEU A 9 46.20 -46.88 -35.54
CA LEU A 9 45.00 -46.17 -35.91
C LEU A 9 43.90 -46.32 -34.85
N GLY A 10 43.73 -47.49 -34.26
CA GLY A 10 42.78 -47.73 -33.18
C GLY A 10 43.09 -46.90 -31.92
N SER A 11 44.38 -46.78 -31.59
CA SER A 11 44.83 -46.01 -30.44
C SER A 11 44.58 -44.48 -30.64
N GLU A 12 44.84 -43.95 -31.81
CA GLU A 12 44.61 -42.54 -32.15
C GLU A 12 43.11 -42.22 -32.15
N VAL A 13 42.28 -43.11 -32.65
CA VAL A 13 40.83 -42.98 -32.65
C VAL A 13 40.26 -43.00 -31.21
N ASP A 14 40.77 -43.90 -30.39
CA ASP A 14 40.38 -44.02 -28.99
C ASP A 14 40.75 -42.74 -28.19
N GLU A 15 41.97 -42.26 -28.40
CA GLU A 15 42.44 -41.02 -27.76
C GLU A 15 41.60 -39.80 -28.20
N PHE A 16 41.26 -39.70 -29.46
CA PHE A 16 40.38 -38.62 -30.01
C PHE A 16 38.94 -38.73 -29.42
N MET A 17 38.42 -39.94 -29.29
CA MET A 17 37.09 -40.17 -28.70
C MET A 17 37.05 -39.82 -27.22
N ASP A 18 38.10 -40.10 -26.47
CA ASP A 18 38.23 -39.74 -25.07
C ASP A 18 38.33 -38.20 -24.89
N GLU A 19 39.10 -37.54 -25.71
CA GLU A 19 39.19 -36.07 -25.70
C GLU A 19 37.80 -35.40 -25.94
N LYS A 20 37.06 -35.86 -26.93
CA LYS A 20 35.70 -35.41 -27.19
C LYS A 20 34.73 -35.69 -26.06
N LYS A 21 34.89 -36.80 -25.38
CA LYS A 21 34.10 -37.20 -24.24
C LYS A 21 34.34 -36.24 -23.05
N ASP A 22 35.59 -35.86 -22.83
CA ASP A 22 35.98 -34.93 -21.77
C ASP A 22 35.49 -33.52 -22.09
N GLU A 23 35.55 -33.08 -23.33
CA GLU A 23 34.97 -31.78 -23.76
C GLU A 23 33.47 -31.73 -23.50
N ARG A 24 32.74 -32.79 -23.86
CA ARG A 24 31.31 -32.89 -23.61
C ARG A 24 30.98 -32.88 -22.11
N ALA A 25 31.77 -33.59 -21.32
CA ALA A 25 31.62 -33.64 -19.88
C ALA A 25 31.83 -32.24 -19.28
N LEU A 26 32.83 -31.52 -19.74
CA LEU A 26 33.11 -30.15 -19.30
C LEU A 26 31.96 -29.21 -19.70
N ALA A 27 31.52 -29.26 -20.94
CA ALA A 27 30.40 -28.46 -21.42
C ALA A 27 29.10 -28.70 -20.63
N ASN A 28 28.83 -29.98 -20.29
CA ASN A 28 27.69 -30.34 -19.46
C ASN A 28 27.82 -29.80 -18.04
N ARG A 29 29.00 -29.86 -17.43
CA ARG A 29 29.23 -29.28 -16.10
C ARG A 29 28.99 -27.77 -16.08
N GLU A 30 29.49 -27.08 -17.11
CA GLU A 30 29.26 -25.64 -17.22
C GLU A 30 27.80 -25.30 -17.45
N ALA A 31 27.09 -26.06 -18.28
CA ALA A 31 25.67 -25.88 -18.52
C ALA A 31 24.86 -26.07 -17.22
N VAL A 32 25.17 -27.09 -16.46
CA VAL A 32 24.54 -27.35 -15.14
C VAL A 32 24.86 -26.23 -14.16
N LYS A 33 26.10 -25.76 -14.14
CA LYS A 33 26.51 -24.64 -13.28
C LYS A 33 25.74 -23.36 -13.63
N ARG A 34 25.64 -23.01 -14.92
CA ARG A 34 24.86 -21.85 -15.38
C ARG A 34 23.37 -21.97 -15.00
N SER A 35 22.80 -23.18 -15.16
CA SER A 35 21.41 -23.45 -14.81
C SER A 35 21.17 -23.27 -13.31
N ARG A 36 22.09 -23.71 -12.45
CA ARG A 36 21.99 -23.53 -11.01
C ARG A 36 22.05 -22.05 -10.62
N ILE A 37 23.01 -21.32 -11.17
CA ILE A 37 23.17 -19.87 -10.91
C ILE A 37 21.90 -19.12 -11.32
N LYS A 38 21.32 -19.47 -12.48
CA LYS A 38 20.08 -18.86 -12.96
C LYS A 38 18.93 -19.13 -12.01
N LYS A 39 18.76 -20.37 -11.56
CA LYS A 39 17.69 -20.73 -10.59
C LYS A 39 17.88 -20.07 -9.24
N GLU A 40 19.12 -19.96 -8.78
CA GLU A 40 19.44 -19.30 -7.53
C GLU A 40 19.08 -17.82 -7.59
N LYS A 41 19.41 -17.16 -8.69
CA LYS A 41 19.04 -15.77 -8.93
C LYS A 41 17.52 -15.58 -9.02
N GLU A 42 16.83 -16.43 -9.75
CA GLU A 42 15.35 -16.40 -9.84
C GLU A 42 14.72 -16.57 -8.45
N TRP A 43 15.27 -17.46 -7.64
CA TRP A 43 14.81 -17.65 -6.27
C TRP A 43 15.06 -16.41 -5.40
N GLU A 44 16.22 -15.82 -5.50
CA GLU A 44 16.58 -14.57 -4.80
C GLU A 44 15.64 -13.43 -5.20
N ASP A 45 15.36 -13.28 -6.50
CA ASP A 45 14.44 -12.28 -7.01
C ASP A 45 13.03 -12.46 -6.44
N ILE A 46 12.54 -13.71 -6.37
CA ILE A 46 11.23 -14.04 -5.78
C ILE A 46 11.19 -13.71 -4.28
N VAL A 47 12.26 -14.05 -3.55
CA VAL A 47 12.35 -13.74 -2.12
C VAL A 47 12.33 -12.23 -1.88
N ASN A 48 13.06 -11.48 -2.70
CA ASN A 48 13.08 -10.01 -2.63
C ASN A 48 11.72 -9.41 -2.96
N GLU A 49 11.07 -9.87 -4.01
CA GLU A 49 9.72 -9.44 -4.38
C GLU A 49 8.71 -9.72 -3.27
N LYS A 50 8.76 -10.90 -2.69
CA LYS A 50 7.92 -11.25 -1.54
C LYS A 50 8.14 -10.28 -0.37
N SER A 51 9.39 -9.98 -0.07
CA SER A 51 9.73 -9.04 1.01
C SER A 51 9.17 -7.65 0.75
N MET A 52 9.30 -7.15 -0.49
CA MET A 52 8.74 -5.85 -0.90
C MET A 52 7.22 -5.83 -0.80
N LEU A 53 6.55 -6.89 -1.25
CA LEU A 53 5.09 -7.00 -1.17
C LEU A 53 4.60 -7.05 0.27
N LEU A 54 5.29 -7.74 1.15
CA LEU A 54 4.94 -7.78 2.58
C LEU A 54 5.07 -6.40 3.24
N GLU A 55 6.10 -5.65 2.90
CA GLU A 55 6.28 -4.29 3.39
C GLU A 55 5.18 -3.35 2.85
N ASP A 56 4.83 -3.48 1.57
CA ASP A 56 3.74 -2.72 0.96
C ASP A 56 2.39 -3.01 1.63
N ILE A 57 2.09 -4.29 1.89
CA ILE A 57 0.88 -4.69 2.63
C ILE A 57 0.86 -4.07 4.02
N LYS A 58 1.98 -4.10 4.72
CA LYS A 58 2.10 -3.51 6.06
C LYS A 58 1.81 -2.00 6.03
N ASN A 59 2.39 -1.28 5.07
CA ASN A 59 2.18 0.15 4.92
C ASN A 59 0.72 0.48 4.59
N LYS A 60 0.12 -0.28 3.70
CA LYS A 60 -1.30 -0.12 3.35
C LYS A 60 -2.24 -0.40 4.52
N LYS A 61 -1.90 -1.36 5.37
CA LYS A 61 -2.67 -1.61 6.62
C LYS A 61 -2.62 -0.40 7.56
N ILE A 62 -1.47 0.22 7.69
CA ILE A 62 -1.31 1.45 8.49
C ILE A 62 -2.15 2.58 7.90
N ASP A 63 -2.14 2.74 6.58
CA ASP A 63 -2.94 3.75 5.90
C ASP A 63 -4.44 3.54 6.13
N ILE A 64 -4.91 2.30 6.01
CA ILE A 64 -6.32 1.95 6.29
C ILE A 64 -6.69 2.29 7.73
N GLU A 65 -5.85 1.95 8.69
CA GLU A 65 -6.09 2.27 10.10
C GLU A 65 -6.17 3.78 10.34
N ASN A 66 -5.30 4.56 9.70
CA ASN A 66 -5.34 6.00 9.77
C ASN A 66 -6.63 6.57 9.17
N TYR A 67 -7.05 6.09 8.01
CA TYR A 67 -8.32 6.50 7.39
C TYR A 67 -9.54 6.13 8.24
N GLU A 68 -9.55 4.96 8.87
CA GLU A 68 -10.61 4.56 9.78
C GLU A 68 -10.70 5.48 11.00
N ASN A 69 -9.55 5.86 11.56
CA ASN A 69 -9.48 6.79 12.68
C ASN A 69 -9.98 8.18 12.28
N ASP A 70 -9.56 8.68 11.11
CA ASP A 70 -10.01 9.97 10.58
C ASP A 70 -11.52 9.96 10.32
N HIS A 71 -12.02 8.88 9.74
CA HIS A 71 -13.46 8.71 9.52
C HIS A 71 -14.23 8.73 10.84
N SER A 72 -13.77 8.00 11.84
CA SER A 72 -14.40 7.97 13.17
C SER A 72 -14.43 9.36 13.82
N THR A 73 -13.33 10.11 13.71
CA THR A 73 -13.24 11.48 14.23
C THR A 73 -14.22 12.40 13.49
N THR A 74 -14.24 12.34 12.18
CA THR A 74 -15.15 13.15 11.34
C THR A 74 -16.62 12.82 11.65
N GLU A 75 -16.94 11.55 11.83
CA GLU A 75 -18.30 11.12 12.20
C GLU A 75 -18.73 11.70 13.54
N LYS A 76 -17.85 11.67 14.54
CA LYS A 76 -18.11 12.27 15.86
C LYS A 76 -18.33 13.78 15.74
N ASP A 77 -17.49 14.47 14.96
CA ASP A 77 -17.63 15.91 14.74
C ASP A 77 -18.94 16.23 14.03
N ASN A 78 -19.33 15.46 13.03
CA ASN A 78 -20.59 15.63 12.33
C ASN A 78 -21.79 15.42 13.25
N ASN A 79 -21.74 14.40 14.11
CA ASN A 79 -22.79 14.16 15.09
C ASN A 79 -22.91 15.30 16.09
N SER A 80 -21.79 15.84 16.55
CA SER A 80 -21.76 17.01 17.44
C SER A 80 -22.36 18.24 16.78
N LEU A 81 -21.97 18.52 15.53
CA LEU A 81 -22.51 19.64 14.76
C LEU A 81 -24.01 19.50 14.51
N ASN A 82 -24.49 18.30 14.21
CA ASN A 82 -25.91 18.04 14.05
C ASN A 82 -26.70 18.29 15.33
N ALA A 83 -26.16 17.89 16.49
CA ALA A 83 -26.76 18.16 17.78
C ALA A 83 -26.83 19.67 18.07
N ASP A 84 -25.76 20.40 17.78
CA ASP A 84 -25.69 21.84 17.94
C ASP A 84 -26.69 22.55 17.02
N ASN A 85 -26.81 22.12 15.76
CA ASN A 85 -27.80 22.62 14.83
C ASN A 85 -29.23 22.40 15.32
N LEU A 86 -29.52 21.25 15.90
CA LEU A 86 -30.83 20.95 16.46
C LEU A 86 -31.17 21.91 17.62
N ILE A 87 -30.25 22.12 18.54
CA ILE A 87 -30.41 23.06 19.66
C ILE A 87 -30.62 24.48 19.13
N TRP A 88 -29.83 24.90 18.15
CA TRP A 88 -29.97 26.22 17.53
C TRP A 88 -31.32 26.39 16.88
N ASN A 89 -31.79 25.43 16.12
CA ASN A 89 -33.10 25.48 15.47
C ASN A 89 -34.24 25.52 16.50
N GLN A 90 -34.15 24.78 17.61
CA GLN A 90 -35.12 24.86 18.70
C GLN A 90 -35.12 26.22 19.34
N TYR A 91 -33.95 26.81 19.55
CA TYR A 91 -33.82 28.18 20.06
C TYR A 91 -34.49 29.18 19.12
N LEU A 92 -34.23 29.13 17.83
CA LEU A 92 -34.83 30.02 16.85
C LEU A 92 -36.35 29.86 16.81
N ASN A 93 -36.87 28.63 16.90
CA ASN A 93 -38.31 28.39 16.95
C ASN A 93 -38.94 29.02 18.20
N CYS A 94 -38.30 28.87 19.36
CA CYS A 94 -38.75 29.48 20.59
C CYS A 94 -38.77 31.02 20.47
N MET A 95 -37.74 31.62 19.89
CA MET A 95 -37.65 33.04 19.69
C MET A 95 -38.73 33.57 18.73
N ASN A 96 -39.01 32.82 17.66
CA ASN A 96 -40.06 33.17 16.71
C ASN A 96 -41.45 33.11 17.35
N LEU A 97 -41.71 32.08 18.16
CA LEU A 97 -42.98 31.99 18.91
C LEU A 97 -43.12 33.13 19.91
N TYR A 98 -42.05 33.50 20.57
CA TYR A 98 -42.04 34.63 21.49
C TYR A 98 -42.34 35.96 20.76
N LYS A 99 -41.73 36.16 19.57
CA LYS A 99 -42.04 37.31 18.72
C LYS A 99 -43.51 37.38 18.33
N GLU A 100 -44.07 36.27 17.91
CA GLU A 100 -45.52 36.19 17.55
C GLU A 100 -46.40 36.58 18.70
N LYS A 101 -46.12 36.07 19.89
CA LYS A 101 -46.91 36.38 21.09
C LYS A 101 -46.83 37.84 21.51
N LEU A 102 -45.70 38.48 21.34
CA LEU A 102 -45.47 39.87 21.69
C LEU A 102 -45.79 40.85 20.55
N GLY A 103 -46.04 40.36 19.35
CA GLY A 103 -46.26 41.21 18.18
C GLY A 103 -45.04 42.02 17.76
N ILE A 104 -43.82 41.52 18.06
CA ILE A 104 -42.58 42.23 17.76
C ILE A 104 -42.16 41.96 16.33
N SER A 105 -41.68 42.99 15.62
CA SER A 105 -41.17 42.90 14.26
C SER A 105 -39.84 42.14 14.23
N ASP A 106 -39.57 41.39 13.14
CA ASP A 106 -38.31 40.66 12.92
C ASP A 106 -37.05 41.52 12.98
N GLN A 107 -37.21 42.84 12.73
CA GLN A 107 -36.08 43.77 12.77
C GLN A 107 -35.56 44.09 14.18
N THR A 108 -36.29 43.73 15.21
CA THR A 108 -35.92 44.04 16.59
C THR A 108 -35.22 42.94 17.34
N LEU A 109 -35.14 41.74 16.75
CA LEU A 109 -34.46 40.59 17.36
C LEU A 109 -33.25 40.22 16.53
N GLU A 110 -32.09 40.47 17.09
CA GLU A 110 -30.82 40.04 16.49
C GLU A 110 -30.53 38.56 16.87
N THR A 111 -29.94 37.84 15.93
CA THR A 111 -29.47 36.49 16.21
C THR A 111 -28.32 36.53 17.22
N PRO A 112 -28.35 35.67 18.26
CA PRO A 112 -27.29 35.70 19.27
C PRO A 112 -25.97 35.20 18.71
N ALA A 113 -25.07 36.11 18.42
CA ALA A 113 -23.73 35.85 17.92
C ALA A 113 -22.86 34.96 18.85
N PRO A 114 -22.98 34.98 20.19
CA PRO A 114 -22.08 34.20 21.05
C PRO A 114 -22.16 32.71 20.85
N MET A 115 -23.32 32.11 20.58
CA MET A 115 -23.44 30.65 20.36
C MET A 115 -22.78 30.21 19.05
N PHE A 116 -22.83 31.04 18.04
CA PHE A 116 -22.27 30.77 16.75
C PHE A 116 -20.73 30.83 16.76
N ASN A 117 -20.18 31.85 17.41
CA ASN A 117 -18.73 32.03 17.54
C ASN A 117 -18.08 30.93 18.41
N HIS A 118 -18.80 30.35 19.35
CA HIS A 118 -18.28 29.33 20.23
C HIS A 118 -18.05 28.01 19.52
N CYS A 119 -18.85 27.67 18.52
CA CYS A 119 -18.76 26.40 17.82
C CYS A 119 -17.72 26.39 16.69
N GLY A 120 -17.41 27.51 16.08
CA GLY A 120 -16.62 27.58 14.87
C GLY A 120 -15.18 28.08 15.02
N SER A 121 -14.91 28.94 15.96
CA SER A 121 -13.64 29.66 16.01
C SER A 121 -12.39 28.84 16.30
N PRO A 122 -12.38 27.73 17.09
CA PRO A 122 -11.12 27.04 17.38
C PRO A 122 -10.51 26.29 16.22
N SER A 123 -11.30 25.93 15.22
CA SER A 123 -10.78 25.13 14.11
C SER A 123 -10.21 25.95 12.96
N PHE A 124 -10.49 27.24 12.91
CA PHE A 124 -10.02 28.12 11.83
C PHE A 124 -8.79 28.95 12.19
N ASP A 125 -8.49 29.10 13.48
CA ASP A 125 -7.40 29.93 13.96
C ASP A 125 -6.04 29.21 14.00
N THR A 126 -5.98 27.98 13.57
CA THR A 126 -4.74 27.19 13.56
C THR A 126 -3.93 27.32 12.27
N ASP A 127 -4.42 28.02 11.31
CA ASP A 127 -3.72 28.34 10.08
C ASP A 127 -3.00 29.69 10.18
#